data_fb43cab7036e151ccaca392e56eb3053
#
_entry.id   fb43cab7036e151ccaca392e56eb3053
#
_cell.length_a   1.000
_cell.length_b   1.000
_cell.length_c   1.000
_cell.angle_alpha   90.00
_cell.angle_beta   90.00
_cell.angle_gamma   90.00
#
_symmetry.space_group_name_H-M   'P 1'
#
loop_
_entity.id
_entity.type
_entity.pdbx_description
1 polymer ?
#
loop_
_entity_poly.entity_id
_entity_poly.type
_entity_poly.pdbx_seq_one_letter_code
_entity_poly.pdbx_strand_id
1 'polypeptide(L)'
;MEEFTLSSKSEGKYHEKGSIFSALAIPVSKVAKVKINLHQLKEQFPDASHICYGYRIKERGRLDEFATDAGEPKGSSGLPILNVLKRNQIVDAVIIVISYFGSAN
;
A
#
# COMPACT_ATOMS: atom_id res chain seq x y z
N MET A 1 16.00 9.65 -16.49
CA MET A 1 14.63 9.13 -16.36
C MET A 1 13.92 9.91 -15.28
N GLU A 2 12.75 10.43 -15.61
CA GLU A 2 12.00 11.22 -14.65
C GLU A 2 11.35 10.36 -13.58
N GLU A 3 11.32 10.88 -12.37
CA GLU A 3 10.61 10.25 -11.27
C GLU A 3 9.58 11.25 -10.75
N PHE A 4 8.47 10.71 -10.26
CA PHE A 4 7.36 11.52 -9.78
C PHE A 4 7.09 11.20 -8.32
N THR A 5 6.52 12.16 -7.61
CA THR A 5 6.04 11.93 -6.25
C THR A 5 4.56 12.29 -6.22
N LEU A 6 3.88 11.82 -5.20
CA LEU A 6 2.47 12.17 -5.01
C LEU A 6 2.37 13.55 -4.38
N SER A 7 1.45 14.38 -4.88
CA SER A 7 1.26 15.71 -4.31
C SER A 7 0.45 15.68 -3.02
N SER A 8 -0.37 14.65 -2.83
CA SER A 8 -1.19 14.53 -1.64
C SER A 8 -1.65 13.10 -1.47
N LYS A 9 -2.18 12.80 -0.29
CA LYS A 9 -2.80 11.52 -0.02
C LYS A 9 -4.08 11.38 -0.83
N SER A 10 -4.31 10.18 -1.36
CA SER A 10 -5.57 9.88 -2.05
C SER A 10 -6.04 8.51 -1.66
N GLU A 11 -7.33 8.26 -1.83
CA GLU A 11 -7.88 6.95 -1.51
C GLU A 11 -9.00 6.59 -2.48
N GLY A 12 -9.17 5.29 -2.66
CA GLY A 12 -10.23 4.75 -3.47
C GLY A 12 -10.78 3.51 -2.81
N LYS A 13 -12.00 3.17 -3.17
CA LYS A 13 -12.66 2.02 -2.59
C LYS A 13 -13.38 1.26 -3.68
N TYR A 14 -13.31 -0.07 -3.64
CA TYR A 14 -14.12 -0.84 -4.57
C TYR A 14 -14.58 -2.14 -3.94
N HIS A 15 -15.62 -2.70 -4.53
CA HIS A 15 -16.29 -3.91 -4.03
C HIS A 15 -16.22 -5.00 -5.09
N GLU A 16 -15.99 -6.22 -4.65
CA GLU A 16 -16.01 -7.36 -5.55
C GLU A 16 -16.42 -8.61 -4.79
N LYS A 17 -17.52 -9.24 -5.23
CA LYS A 17 -17.97 -10.51 -4.66
C LYS A 17 -18.09 -10.50 -3.14
N GLY A 18 -18.66 -9.43 -2.60
CA GLY A 18 -18.84 -9.31 -1.17
C GLY A 18 -17.63 -8.81 -0.40
N SER A 19 -16.51 -8.66 -1.07
CA SER A 19 -15.31 -8.11 -0.44
C SER A 19 -15.20 -6.61 -0.69
N ILE A 20 -14.63 -5.90 0.26
CA ILE A 20 -14.43 -4.46 0.16
C ILE A 20 -12.93 -4.18 0.23
N PHE A 21 -12.44 -3.37 -0.70
CA PHE A 21 -11.04 -2.98 -0.75
C PHE A 21 -10.93 -1.46 -0.66
N SER A 22 -10.10 -0.99 0.25
CA SER A 22 -9.78 0.43 0.36
C SER A 22 -8.31 0.60 0.05
N ALA A 23 -8.00 1.41 -0.96
CA ALA A 23 -6.63 1.67 -1.35
C ALA A 23 -6.25 3.09 -0.96
N LEU A 24 -5.09 3.23 -0.32
CA LEU A 24 -4.58 4.52 0.11
C LEU A 24 -3.20 4.73 -0.52
N ALA A 25 -3.05 5.83 -1.24
CA ALA A 25 -1.76 6.24 -1.78
C ALA A 25 -1.28 7.43 -0.97
N ILE A 26 -0.14 7.28 -0.29
CA ILE A 26 0.33 8.25 0.68
C ILE A 26 1.75 8.68 0.34
N PRO A 27 2.02 10.00 0.21
CA PRO A 27 3.38 10.47 0.04
C PRO A 27 4.15 10.31 1.35
N VAL A 28 5.29 9.63 1.29
CA VAL A 28 6.17 9.44 2.46
C VAL A 28 7.61 9.49 1.98
N SER A 29 8.46 10.14 2.73
CA SER A 29 9.87 10.27 2.35
C SER A 29 10.80 9.41 3.19
N LYS A 30 10.27 8.69 4.17
CA LYS A 30 11.08 7.85 5.07
C LYS A 30 10.34 6.55 5.34
N VAL A 31 11.10 5.46 5.37
CA VAL A 31 10.53 4.15 5.66
C VAL A 31 9.87 4.11 7.04
N ALA A 32 10.43 4.83 8.00
CA ALA A 32 9.84 4.90 9.34
C ALA A 32 8.40 5.43 9.32
N LYS A 33 8.10 6.34 8.39
CA LYS A 33 6.74 6.88 8.27
C LYS A 33 5.75 5.86 7.77
N VAL A 34 6.20 4.90 6.95
CA VAL A 34 5.34 3.81 6.50
C VAL A 34 4.86 3.01 7.71
N LYS A 35 5.77 2.71 8.63
CA LYS A 35 5.42 1.91 9.81
C LYS A 35 4.43 2.65 10.71
N ILE A 36 4.59 3.96 10.84
CA ILE A 36 3.66 4.78 11.62
C ILE A 36 2.27 4.74 10.99
N ASN A 37 2.19 4.92 9.67
CA ASN A 37 0.92 4.88 8.96
C ASN A 37 0.24 3.52 9.10
N LEU A 38 1.02 2.44 8.97
CA LEU A 38 0.48 1.10 9.11
C LEU A 38 -0.07 0.84 10.51
N HIS A 39 0.64 1.31 11.53
CA HIS A 39 0.19 1.15 12.90
C HIS A 39 -1.14 1.86 13.13
N GLN A 40 -1.24 3.09 12.64
CA GLN A 40 -2.46 3.88 12.74
C GLN A 40 -3.63 3.20 12.03
N LEU A 41 -3.37 2.65 10.85
CA LEU A 41 -4.41 1.97 10.08
C LEU A 41 -4.88 0.69 10.76
N LYS A 42 -3.97 -0.05 11.39
CA LYS A 42 -4.36 -1.25 12.13
C LYS A 42 -5.25 -0.89 13.31
N GLU A 43 -5.01 0.25 13.92
CA GLU A 43 -5.87 0.71 15.03
C GLU A 43 -7.23 1.19 14.52
N GLN A 44 -7.26 1.83 13.34
CA GLN A 44 -8.51 2.30 12.76
C GLN A 44 -9.35 1.17 12.19
N PHE A 45 -8.71 0.13 11.69
CA PHE A 45 -9.39 -0.97 11.01
C PHE A 45 -9.01 -2.31 11.63
N PRO A 46 -9.37 -2.52 12.91
CA PRO A 46 -8.96 -3.76 13.60
C PRO A 46 -9.61 -5.01 13.02
N ASP A 47 -10.72 -4.85 12.31
CA ASP A 47 -11.45 -5.99 11.74
C ASP A 47 -11.04 -6.29 10.30
N ALA A 48 -10.05 -5.58 9.75
CA ALA A 48 -9.62 -5.84 8.39
C ALA A 48 -9.09 -7.25 8.26
N SER A 49 -9.44 -7.91 7.15
CA SER A 49 -8.94 -9.26 6.88
C SER A 49 -7.45 -9.24 6.60
N HIS A 50 -7.02 -8.30 5.75
CA HIS A 50 -5.62 -8.14 5.40
C HIS A 50 -5.30 -6.67 5.16
N ILE A 51 -4.06 -6.29 5.46
CA ILE A 51 -3.52 -4.98 5.11
C ILE A 51 -2.22 -5.25 4.34
N CYS A 52 -2.26 -5.01 3.04
CA CYS A 52 -1.13 -5.24 2.14
C CYS A 52 -0.56 -3.90 1.72
N TYR A 53 0.72 -3.85 1.40
CA TYR A 53 1.30 -2.58 0.98
C TYR A 53 2.56 -2.78 0.15
N GLY A 54 2.89 -1.72 -0.60
CA GLY A 54 4.15 -1.64 -1.31
C GLY A 54 4.64 -0.21 -1.31
N TYR A 55 5.95 -0.01 -1.24
CA TYR A 55 6.49 1.34 -1.28
C TYR A 55 7.77 1.43 -2.09
N ARG A 56 8.07 2.63 -2.54
CA ARG A 56 9.34 3.02 -3.14
C ARG A 56 9.76 4.33 -2.51
N ILE A 57 10.85 4.32 -1.78
CA ILE A 57 11.29 5.49 -1.05
C ILE A 57 12.77 5.70 -1.30
N LYS A 58 13.13 6.91 -1.70
CA LYS A 58 14.52 7.30 -1.82
C LYS A 58 14.93 8.00 -0.55
N GLU A 59 15.76 7.34 0.21
CA GLU A 59 16.21 7.88 1.48
C GLU A 59 17.73 7.94 1.42
N ARG A 60 18.29 9.12 1.59
CA ARG A 60 19.73 9.33 1.54
C ARG A 60 20.35 8.86 0.23
N GLY A 61 19.64 9.13 -0.89
CA GLY A 61 20.09 8.75 -2.23
C GLY A 61 19.96 7.27 -2.54
N ARG A 62 19.31 6.51 -1.68
CA ARG A 62 19.19 5.09 -1.81
C ARG A 62 17.73 4.70 -2.01
N LEU A 63 17.45 3.95 -3.06
CA LEU A 63 16.10 3.51 -3.34
C LEU A 63 15.78 2.25 -2.53
N ASP A 64 14.72 2.33 -1.75
CA ASP A 64 14.22 1.23 -0.94
C ASP A 64 12.87 0.81 -1.49
N GLU A 65 12.75 -0.43 -1.90
CA GLU A 65 11.49 -0.98 -2.44
C GLU A 65 11.08 -2.18 -1.61
N PHE A 66 9.80 -2.24 -1.30
CA PHE A 66 9.29 -3.34 -0.49
C PHE A 66 7.82 -3.61 -0.80
N ALA A 67 7.42 -4.86 -0.65
CA ALA A 67 6.04 -5.27 -0.83
C ALA A 67 5.72 -6.40 0.13
N THR A 68 4.50 -6.40 0.66
CA THR A 68 4.07 -7.48 1.53
C THR A 68 2.64 -7.90 1.20
N ASP A 69 2.39 -9.18 1.27
CA ASP A 69 1.07 -9.75 1.04
C ASP A 69 0.28 -9.94 2.33
N ALA A 70 0.87 -9.60 3.47
CA ALA A 70 0.20 -9.64 4.78
C ALA A 70 -0.48 -10.98 5.06
N GLY A 71 0.21 -12.08 4.77
CA GLY A 71 -0.32 -13.42 5.03
C GLY A 71 -1.07 -14.06 3.88
N GLU A 72 -1.34 -13.31 2.81
CA GLU A 72 -1.92 -13.89 1.60
C GLU A 72 -0.85 -14.65 0.83
N PRO A 73 -1.22 -15.49 -0.15
CA PRO A 73 -0.23 -16.18 -0.98
C PRO A 73 0.74 -15.20 -1.62
N LYS A 74 1.99 -15.59 -1.65
CA LYS A 74 3.06 -14.73 -2.16
C LYS A 74 2.75 -14.26 -3.58
N GLY A 75 2.92 -12.97 -3.81
CA GLY A 75 2.71 -12.38 -5.13
C GLY A 75 1.27 -12.05 -5.46
N SER A 76 0.34 -12.29 -4.53
CA SER A 76 -1.07 -12.05 -4.82
C SER A 76 -1.49 -10.60 -4.65
N SER A 77 -0.84 -9.85 -3.76
CA SER A 77 -1.26 -8.48 -3.47
C SER A 77 -0.12 -7.47 -3.46
N GLY A 78 0.90 -7.73 -2.64
CA GLY A 78 1.95 -6.73 -2.43
C GLY A 78 2.76 -6.43 -3.66
N LEU A 79 3.16 -7.45 -4.41
CA LEU A 79 3.97 -7.23 -5.60
C LEU A 79 3.23 -6.47 -6.69
N PRO A 80 1.96 -6.78 -7.01
CA PRO A 80 1.20 -5.95 -7.93
C PRO A 80 1.10 -4.49 -7.49
N ILE A 81 0.96 -4.24 -6.18
CA ILE A 81 0.92 -2.88 -5.65
C ILE A 81 2.24 -2.16 -5.93
N LEU A 82 3.35 -2.81 -5.62
CA LEU A 82 4.67 -2.25 -5.86
C LEU A 82 4.87 -1.96 -7.35
N ASN A 83 4.40 -2.86 -8.21
CA ASN A 83 4.57 -2.71 -9.65
C ASN A 83 3.83 -1.48 -10.20
N VAL A 84 2.72 -1.09 -9.60
CA VAL A 84 2.02 0.14 -9.99
C VAL A 84 2.94 1.34 -9.79
N LEU A 85 3.61 1.40 -8.64
CA LEU A 85 4.56 2.48 -8.37
C LEU A 85 5.73 2.46 -9.35
N LYS A 86 6.27 1.29 -9.62
CA LYS A 86 7.41 1.14 -10.52
C LYS A 86 7.07 1.56 -11.96
N ARG A 87 5.93 1.09 -12.47
CA ARG A 87 5.53 1.40 -13.84
C ARG A 87 5.27 2.88 -14.05
N ASN A 88 4.82 3.57 -13.01
CA ASN A 88 4.53 4.99 -13.09
C ASN A 88 5.69 5.85 -12.62
N GLN A 89 6.82 5.22 -12.30
CA GLN A 89 8.04 5.91 -11.88
C GLN A 89 7.80 6.80 -10.66
N ILE A 90 6.96 6.33 -9.75
CA ILE A 90 6.63 7.05 -8.52
C ILE A 90 7.59 6.63 -7.43
N VAL A 91 8.16 7.61 -6.75
CA VAL A 91 9.01 7.38 -5.57
C VAL A 91 8.47 8.21 -4.41
N ASP A 92 8.95 7.91 -3.21
CA ASP A 92 8.54 8.57 -1.97
C ASP A 92 7.04 8.43 -1.77
N ALA A 93 6.57 7.20 -1.92
CA ALA A 93 5.16 6.89 -1.76
C ALA A 93 4.98 5.45 -1.30
N VAL A 94 3.90 5.24 -0.57
CA VAL A 94 3.42 3.91 -0.20
C VAL A 94 1.97 3.79 -0.66
N ILE A 95 1.62 2.62 -1.17
CA ILE A 95 0.23 2.28 -1.44
C ILE A 95 -0.15 1.17 -0.48
N ILE A 96 -1.23 1.39 0.26
CA ILE A 96 -1.72 0.45 1.25
C ILE A 96 -3.13 0.02 0.84
N VAL A 97 -3.39 -1.28 0.84
CA VAL A 97 -4.70 -1.82 0.50
C VAL A 97 -5.24 -2.56 1.72
N ILE A 98 -6.38 -2.11 2.20
CA ILE A 98 -7.07 -2.70 3.33
C ILE A 98 -8.22 -3.53 2.78
N SER A 99 -8.26 -4.82 3.12
CA SER A 99 -9.24 -5.74 2.58
C SER A 99 -10.17 -6.25 3.67
N TYR A 100 -11.46 -6.26 3.35
CA TYR A 100 -12.49 -6.89 4.17
C TYR A 100 -13.15 -7.95 3.29
N PHE A 101 -12.89 -9.20 3.61
CA PHE A 101 -13.49 -10.29 2.84
C PHE A 101 -14.88 -10.58 3.39
N GLY A 102 -15.87 -10.61 2.50
CA GLY A 102 -17.21 -10.95 2.90
C GLY A 102 -17.27 -12.38 3.40
N SER A 103 -18.18 -12.64 4.32
CA SER A 103 -18.43 -14.01 4.71
C SER A 103 -19.00 -14.70 3.50
N ALA A 104 -18.40 -15.78 3.19
CA ALA A 104 -18.78 -16.46 2.01
C ALA A 104 -20.14 -17.02 2.15
N ASN A 105 -20.84 -16.66 1.98
CA ASN A 105 -21.90 -17.34 2.06
C ASN A 105 -22.65 -17.23 1.77
#